data_80ee11d0a8f8ffbe5122df0982b2e48e
#
_entry.id   80ee11d0a8f8ffbe5122df0982b2e48e
#
_cell.length_a   1.000
_cell.length_b   1.000
_cell.length_c   1.000
_cell.angle_alpha   90.00
_cell.angle_beta   90.00
_cell.angle_gamma   90.00
#
_symmetry.space_group_name_H-M   'P 1'
#
loop_
_entity.id
_entity.type
_entity.pdbx_description
1 polymer ?
#
loop_
_entity_poly.entity_id
_entity_poly.type
_entity_poly.pdbx_seq_one_letter_code
_entity_poly.pdbx_strand_id
1 'polypeptide(L)'
;MRILFSIATTFSCLFIFSQKNIVNIDSIIKADSYTVFKNISYGPDKKNNLDLWIADAESKTPFVIYIHGGGFGAGSKNAAYTKNNFKRVKRLLDNNISFATIDYRFKNNDDFLLSSLNDAKRALQYLKFNNEKFNLIKNKVALMGASAGATSSLWIGLQDDMSDKKSKDPVLRESTKVSCIVGMAAAHSLNLNRWKEMANVDEDYLKSIFEKYLGKMDTEKWMKRSFDKDYISEVDFFEKMDSNDPPIFIINFGGNRKPKNIADFHHNPLHAKVLKQRADSLKIKNVIYAPGIGIVDKSNQGLVDFIVENLN
;
A
#
# COMPACT_ATOMS: atom_id res chain seq x y z
N MET A 1 49.13 44.97 -0.73
CA MET A 1 48.09 45.19 -1.75
C MET A 1 48.06 43.99 -2.67
N ARG A 2 47.10 43.13 -2.51
CA ARG A 2 46.46 42.25 -3.47
C ARG A 2 45.60 41.24 -2.71
N ILE A 3 44.41 41.43 -2.89
CA ILE A 3 43.15 40.78 -2.65
C ILE A 3 43.22 39.29 -2.95
N LEU A 4 42.87 38.45 -1.96
CA LEU A 4 42.44 37.06 -2.16
C LEU A 4 40.94 37.01 -1.95
N PHE A 5 40.21 37.01 -3.06
CA PHE A 5 38.77 36.78 -3.09
C PHE A 5 38.47 35.29 -2.94
N SER A 6 37.68 35.01 -1.99
CA SER A 6 36.81 33.91 -1.66
C SER A 6 36.34 33.03 -2.84
N ILE A 7 36.56 31.73 -2.72
CA ILE A 7 35.82 30.67 -3.40
C ILE A 7 35.07 29.89 -2.31
N ALA A 8 33.92 30.41 -1.87
CA ALA A 8 33.07 29.72 -0.90
C ALA A 8 31.58 29.99 -1.14
N THR A 9 31.15 30.15 -2.41
CA THR A 9 29.74 30.52 -2.68
C THR A 9 29.04 29.73 -3.78
N THR A 10 29.57 28.58 -4.25
CA THR A 10 28.91 27.82 -5.33
C THR A 10 28.23 26.52 -4.91
N PHE A 11 28.40 26.05 -3.68
CA PHE A 11 27.77 24.80 -3.23
C PHE A 11 26.38 24.98 -2.59
N SER A 12 26.06 26.18 -2.10
CA SER A 12 24.73 26.46 -1.48
C SER A 12 23.60 26.63 -2.49
N CYS A 13 23.87 27.04 -3.73
CA CYS A 13 22.80 27.24 -4.73
C CYS A 13 22.25 25.96 -5.35
N LEU A 14 23.02 24.90 -5.46
CA LEU A 14 22.56 23.64 -6.01
C LEU A 14 21.60 22.90 -5.07
N PHE A 15 21.78 23.04 -3.75
CA PHE A 15 20.87 22.47 -2.76
C PHE A 15 19.51 23.19 -2.70
N ILE A 16 19.51 24.52 -2.92
CA ILE A 16 18.28 25.32 -2.89
C ILE A 16 17.40 25.08 -4.14
N PHE A 17 17.99 24.78 -5.29
CA PHE A 17 17.24 24.45 -6.50
C PHE A 17 16.60 23.05 -6.45
N SER A 18 17.23 22.11 -5.75
CA SER A 18 16.68 20.77 -5.53
C SER A 18 15.46 20.78 -4.60
N GLN A 19 15.39 21.71 -3.63
CA GLN A 19 14.26 21.80 -2.68
C GLN A 19 12.99 22.43 -3.29
N LYS A 20 13.09 23.21 -4.36
CA LYS A 20 11.93 23.89 -4.97
C LYS A 20 10.85 22.93 -5.55
N ASN A 21 11.18 21.67 -5.75
CA ASN A 21 10.26 20.67 -6.30
C ASN A 21 9.72 19.68 -5.26
N ILE A 22 10.15 19.74 -3.99
CA ILE A 22 9.53 18.98 -2.91
C ILE A 22 8.60 19.96 -2.19
N VAL A 23 7.33 19.90 -2.53
CA VAL A 23 6.31 20.72 -1.90
C VAL A 23 6.06 20.17 -0.49
N ASN A 24 6.25 21.03 0.52
CA ASN A 24 5.95 20.76 1.93
C ASN A 24 6.72 19.58 2.58
N ILE A 25 8.04 19.73 2.74
CA ILE A 25 8.79 18.90 3.71
C ILE A 25 8.88 19.69 5.01
N ASP A 26 8.24 19.22 6.08
CA ASP A 26 8.27 19.89 7.38
C ASP A 26 9.62 19.70 8.11
N SER A 27 10.23 18.53 7.94
CA SER A 27 11.52 18.25 8.57
C SER A 27 12.33 17.18 7.84
N ILE A 28 13.66 17.29 7.96
CA ILE A 28 14.62 16.27 7.54
C ILE A 28 15.41 15.85 8.77
N ILE A 29 15.42 14.56 9.04
CA ILE A 29 16.15 13.96 10.15
C ILE A 29 17.21 13.04 9.56
N LYS A 30 18.48 13.27 9.93
CA LYS A 30 19.59 12.36 9.59
C LYS A 30 19.89 11.48 10.79
N ALA A 31 20.11 10.21 10.51
CA ALA A 31 20.67 9.23 11.46
C ALA A 31 21.84 8.51 10.78
N ASP A 32 22.59 7.71 11.51
CA ASP A 32 23.83 7.09 11.00
C ASP A 32 23.63 6.20 9.76
N SER A 33 22.42 5.65 9.58
CA SER A 33 22.13 4.70 8.50
C SER A 33 20.98 5.10 7.57
N TYR A 34 20.37 6.28 7.77
CA TYR A 34 19.27 6.75 6.90
C TYR A 34 18.97 8.25 7.04
N THR A 35 18.30 8.79 6.04
CA THR A 35 17.70 10.12 6.07
C THR A 35 16.18 10.03 6.01
N VAL A 36 15.46 10.76 6.85
CA VAL A 36 13.99 10.81 6.84
C VAL A 36 13.50 12.15 6.34
N PHE A 37 12.66 12.13 5.33
CA PHE A 37 11.88 13.26 4.84
C PHE A 37 10.45 13.14 5.36
N LYS A 38 9.98 14.16 6.08
CA LYS A 38 8.66 14.18 6.70
C LYS A 38 7.66 14.99 5.88
N ASN A 39 6.40 14.51 5.84
CA ASN A 39 5.27 15.24 5.27
C ASN A 39 5.48 15.70 3.82
N ILE A 40 6.04 14.83 2.98
CA ILE A 40 6.14 15.09 1.54
C ILE A 40 4.73 15.04 0.95
N SER A 41 4.28 16.13 0.33
CA SER A 41 3.02 16.11 -0.43
C SER A 41 3.21 15.34 -1.74
N TYR A 42 2.35 14.34 -1.99
CA TYR A 42 2.35 13.56 -3.22
C TYR A 42 1.10 13.82 -4.10
N GLY A 43 0.20 14.71 -3.66
CA GLY A 43 -1.03 15.05 -4.37
C GLY A 43 -1.68 16.34 -3.84
N PRO A 44 -2.83 16.74 -4.40
CA PRO A 44 -3.47 18.01 -4.09
C PRO A 44 -4.25 18.02 -2.76
N ASP A 45 -4.64 16.86 -2.24
CA ASP A 45 -5.39 16.79 -0.99
C ASP A 45 -4.46 16.87 0.22
N LYS A 46 -4.93 17.47 1.32
CA LYS A 46 -4.18 17.56 2.59
C LYS A 46 -3.80 16.19 3.18
N LYS A 47 -4.52 15.13 2.82
CA LYS A 47 -4.19 13.75 3.17
C LYS A 47 -3.17 13.12 2.23
N ASN A 48 -2.87 13.74 1.10
CA ASN A 48 -1.88 13.21 0.16
C ASN A 48 -0.46 13.55 0.63
N ASN A 49 -0.04 13.00 1.75
CA ASN A 49 1.30 13.17 2.28
C ASN A 49 1.93 11.84 2.72
N LEU A 50 3.25 11.79 2.67
CA LEU A 50 4.04 10.63 3.03
C LEU A 50 5.28 11.01 3.83
N ASP A 51 5.82 10.07 4.57
CA ASP A 51 7.16 10.13 5.12
C ASP A 51 8.03 9.11 4.40
N LEU A 52 9.30 9.48 4.12
CA LEU A 52 10.24 8.68 3.35
C LEU A 52 11.57 8.55 4.09
N TRP A 53 11.97 7.31 4.40
CA TRP A 53 13.29 6.95 4.90
C TRP A 53 14.13 6.48 3.72
N ILE A 54 15.20 7.18 3.43
CA ILE A 54 16.21 6.78 2.44
C ILE A 54 17.31 6.03 3.17
N ALA A 55 17.54 4.79 2.80
CA ALA A 55 18.69 4.03 3.29
C ALA A 55 19.99 4.70 2.83
N ASP A 56 20.97 4.77 3.74
CA ASP A 56 22.29 5.33 3.43
C ASP A 56 23.12 4.33 2.64
N ALA A 57 23.05 4.44 1.32
CA ALA A 57 23.73 3.56 0.36
C ALA A 57 24.44 4.38 -0.72
N GLU A 58 25.57 3.87 -1.20
CA GLU A 58 26.36 4.51 -2.27
C GLU A 58 25.61 4.60 -3.60
N SER A 59 24.64 3.71 -3.82
CA SER A 59 23.82 3.63 -5.04
C SER A 59 22.33 3.80 -4.74
N LYS A 60 21.54 3.92 -5.82
CA LYS A 60 20.08 3.91 -5.70
C LYS A 60 19.59 2.66 -4.99
N THR A 61 18.56 2.80 -4.16
CA THR A 61 17.99 1.73 -3.36
C THR A 61 16.62 1.29 -3.87
N PRO A 62 16.28 0.00 -3.79
CA PRO A 62 14.89 -0.43 -3.88
C PRO A 62 14.08 0.17 -2.72
N PHE A 63 12.76 0.14 -2.80
CA PHE A 63 11.94 0.74 -1.77
C PHE A 63 10.64 0.00 -1.48
N VAL A 64 10.13 0.21 -0.28
CA VAL A 64 8.84 -0.31 0.18
C VAL A 64 7.90 0.85 0.43
N ILE A 65 6.64 0.71 0.04
CA ILE A 65 5.57 1.64 0.43
C ILE A 65 4.63 0.93 1.40
N TYR A 66 4.51 1.46 2.61
CA TYR A 66 3.58 0.97 3.61
C TYR A 66 2.28 1.79 3.59
N ILE A 67 1.17 1.07 3.44
CA ILE A 67 -0.18 1.61 3.44
C ILE A 67 -0.86 1.17 4.73
N HIS A 68 -1.30 2.14 5.55
CA HIS A 68 -1.90 1.85 6.85
C HIS A 68 -3.31 1.23 6.73
N GLY A 69 -3.72 0.51 7.76
CA GLY A 69 -5.10 0.02 7.91
C GLY A 69 -6.04 1.09 8.48
N GLY A 70 -7.23 0.64 8.89
CA GLY A 70 -8.26 1.49 9.50
C GLY A 70 -9.59 1.48 8.76
N GLY A 71 -9.87 0.42 7.99
CA GLY A 71 -11.16 0.24 7.30
C GLY A 71 -11.49 1.35 6.31
N PHE A 72 -10.48 1.98 5.73
CA PHE A 72 -10.60 3.18 4.87
C PHE A 72 -11.25 4.40 5.54
N GLY A 73 -11.41 4.40 6.84
CA GLY A 73 -12.07 5.49 7.58
C GLY A 73 -11.28 6.03 8.78
N ALA A 74 -10.10 5.43 9.04
CA ALA A 74 -9.24 5.80 10.17
C ALA A 74 -7.78 5.43 9.88
N GLY A 75 -6.90 5.79 10.80
CA GLY A 75 -5.48 5.48 10.71
C GLY A 75 -4.65 6.62 10.14
N SER A 76 -3.35 6.41 10.09
CA SER A 76 -2.41 7.36 9.51
C SER A 76 -1.06 6.69 9.21
N LYS A 77 -0.21 7.36 8.43
CA LYS A 77 1.19 6.98 8.18
C LYS A 77 1.99 6.77 9.46
N ASN A 78 1.56 7.36 10.58
CA ASN A 78 2.19 7.18 11.88
C ASN A 78 2.15 5.73 12.39
N ALA A 79 1.33 4.86 11.83
CA ALA A 79 1.33 3.42 12.13
C ALA A 79 2.70 2.76 11.90
N ALA A 80 3.52 3.29 10.99
CA ALA A 80 4.89 2.83 10.76
C ALA A 80 5.83 3.09 11.94
N TYR A 81 5.54 4.08 12.77
CA TYR A 81 6.36 4.48 13.92
C TYR A 81 6.11 3.66 15.19
N THR A 82 5.13 2.74 15.17
CA THR A 82 4.93 1.83 16.32
C THR A 82 6.14 0.93 16.49
N LYS A 83 6.45 0.55 17.74
CA LYS A 83 7.66 -0.26 18.09
C LYS A 83 7.84 -1.48 17.18
N ASN A 84 6.77 -2.20 16.88
CA ASN A 84 6.84 -3.41 16.08
C ASN A 84 7.04 -3.14 14.59
N ASN A 85 6.38 -2.11 14.04
CA ASN A 85 6.56 -1.74 12.64
C ASN A 85 7.93 -1.10 12.43
N PHE A 86 8.39 -0.26 13.36
CA PHE A 86 9.70 0.38 13.25
C PHE A 86 10.87 -0.64 13.25
N LYS A 87 10.74 -1.76 13.97
CA LYS A 87 11.71 -2.87 13.85
C LYS A 87 11.79 -3.43 12.43
N ARG A 88 10.65 -3.52 11.73
CA ARG A 88 10.64 -3.95 10.32
C ARG A 88 11.25 -2.90 9.40
N VAL A 89 10.91 -1.63 9.62
CA VAL A 89 11.52 -0.50 8.88
C VAL A 89 13.02 -0.53 9.03
N LYS A 90 13.55 -0.65 10.27
CA LYS A 90 14.99 -0.74 10.50
C LYS A 90 15.62 -1.91 9.76
N ARG A 91 15.02 -3.11 9.80
CA ARG A 91 15.57 -4.27 9.05
C ARG A 91 15.58 -4.03 7.54
N LEU A 92 14.62 -3.31 6.97
CA LEU A 92 14.62 -2.95 5.54
C LEU A 92 15.77 -1.99 5.25
N LEU A 93 15.93 -0.93 6.04
CA LEU A 93 17.02 0.04 5.90
C LEU A 93 18.40 -0.61 6.04
N ASP A 94 18.57 -1.52 7.01
CA ASP A 94 19.79 -2.31 7.20
C ASP A 94 20.11 -3.25 6.00
N ASN A 95 19.14 -3.52 5.13
CA ASN A 95 19.30 -4.23 3.86
C ASN A 95 19.33 -3.30 2.64
N ASN A 96 19.65 -2.02 2.84
CA ASN A 96 19.68 -0.99 1.79
C ASN A 96 18.35 -0.82 1.04
N ILE A 97 17.24 -1.06 1.70
CA ILE A 97 15.89 -0.88 1.16
C ILE A 97 15.26 0.35 1.82
N SER A 98 14.99 1.39 1.03
CA SER A 98 14.30 2.59 1.48
C SER A 98 12.83 2.29 1.81
N PHE A 99 12.23 3.13 2.65
CA PHE A 99 10.87 2.86 3.14
C PHE A 99 10.03 4.14 3.13
N ALA A 100 8.81 4.04 2.61
CA ALA A 100 7.82 5.10 2.68
C ALA A 100 6.58 4.65 3.44
N THR A 101 5.93 5.58 4.14
CA THR A 101 4.59 5.39 4.70
C THR A 101 3.70 6.54 4.27
N ILE A 102 2.45 6.25 3.92
CA ILE A 102 1.54 7.21 3.32
C ILE A 102 0.30 7.43 4.17
N ASP A 103 -0.23 8.65 4.13
CA ASP A 103 -1.62 8.94 4.40
C ASP A 103 -2.40 8.94 3.08
N TYR A 104 -3.70 8.70 3.14
CA TYR A 104 -4.62 8.73 2.00
C TYR A 104 -5.99 9.24 2.45
N ARG A 105 -6.80 9.80 1.53
CA ARG A 105 -8.18 10.20 1.82
C ARG A 105 -8.99 9.03 2.30
N PHE A 106 -9.82 9.28 3.30
CA PHE A 106 -10.73 8.25 3.79
C PHE A 106 -11.92 8.10 2.85
N LYS A 107 -12.57 6.94 2.95
CA LYS A 107 -13.83 6.66 2.24
C LYS A 107 -14.85 7.77 2.50
N ASN A 108 -15.65 8.07 1.50
CA ASN A 108 -16.69 9.10 1.55
C ASN A 108 -17.94 8.62 0.82
N ASN A 109 -18.97 9.46 0.75
CA ASN A 109 -20.24 9.10 0.12
C ASN A 109 -20.27 9.35 -1.41
N ASP A 110 -19.27 10.01 -1.97
CA ASP A 110 -19.25 10.36 -3.39
C ASP A 110 -18.64 9.25 -4.24
N ASP A 111 -17.42 8.80 -3.88
CA ASP A 111 -16.68 7.78 -4.61
C ASP A 111 -16.31 6.54 -3.79
N PHE A 112 -16.84 6.43 -2.57
CA PHE A 112 -16.65 5.32 -1.64
C PHE A 112 -15.17 5.05 -1.32
N LEU A 113 -14.58 4.00 -1.90
CA LEU A 113 -13.20 3.61 -1.66
C LEU A 113 -12.23 4.16 -2.71
N LEU A 114 -12.75 4.66 -3.85
CA LEU A 114 -11.92 5.00 -5.01
C LEU A 114 -10.93 6.12 -4.71
N SER A 115 -11.30 7.15 -3.94
CA SER A 115 -10.36 8.17 -3.49
C SER A 115 -9.19 7.57 -2.71
N SER A 116 -9.50 6.67 -1.75
CA SER A 116 -8.46 6.01 -0.93
C SER A 116 -7.51 5.16 -1.78
N LEU A 117 -8.07 4.37 -2.70
CA LEU A 117 -7.31 3.49 -3.59
C LEU A 117 -6.46 4.29 -4.59
N ASN A 118 -7.04 5.32 -5.20
CA ASN A 118 -6.34 6.17 -6.15
C ASN A 118 -5.24 7.03 -5.48
N ASP A 119 -5.43 7.45 -4.23
CA ASP A 119 -4.39 8.14 -3.47
C ASP A 119 -3.20 7.19 -3.21
N ALA A 120 -3.45 5.96 -2.80
CA ALA A 120 -2.39 4.96 -2.60
C ALA A 120 -1.64 4.65 -3.91
N LYS A 121 -2.37 4.49 -5.03
CA LYS A 121 -1.81 4.36 -6.37
C LYS A 121 -0.94 5.57 -6.75
N ARG A 122 -1.47 6.79 -6.51
CA ARG A 122 -0.74 8.03 -6.81
C ARG A 122 0.55 8.14 -6.00
N ALA A 123 0.56 7.72 -4.74
CA ALA A 123 1.78 7.73 -3.93
C ALA A 123 2.89 6.85 -4.52
N LEU A 124 2.55 5.66 -5.03
CA LEU A 124 3.48 4.80 -5.78
C LEU A 124 4.00 5.52 -7.03
N GLN A 125 3.11 6.08 -7.83
CA GLN A 125 3.48 6.80 -9.06
C GLN A 125 4.33 8.05 -8.76
N TYR A 126 4.04 8.77 -7.67
CA TYR A 126 4.81 9.92 -7.22
C TYR A 126 6.26 9.56 -6.85
N LEU A 127 6.46 8.48 -6.10
CA LEU A 127 7.80 8.03 -5.75
C LEU A 127 8.58 7.54 -6.96
N LYS A 128 7.91 6.87 -7.90
CA LYS A 128 8.51 6.47 -9.18
C LYS A 128 8.87 7.68 -10.06
N PHE A 129 8.02 8.69 -10.12
CA PHE A 129 8.28 9.93 -10.86
C PHE A 129 9.48 10.71 -10.29
N ASN A 130 9.64 10.69 -8.96
CA ASN A 130 10.72 11.37 -8.26
C ASN A 130 11.89 10.44 -7.89
N ASN A 131 12.04 9.31 -8.55
CA ASN A 131 13.05 8.29 -8.21
C ASN A 131 14.48 8.83 -8.21
N GLU A 132 14.85 9.67 -9.17
CA GLU A 132 16.17 10.30 -9.25
C GLU A 132 16.43 11.18 -8.02
N LYS A 133 15.44 11.97 -7.63
CA LYS A 133 15.50 12.90 -6.53
C LYS A 133 15.70 12.23 -5.17
N PHE A 134 15.09 11.06 -4.99
CA PHE A 134 15.12 10.29 -3.75
C PHE A 134 16.11 9.12 -3.79
N ASN A 135 16.97 9.04 -4.81
CA ASN A 135 17.92 7.97 -4.99
C ASN A 135 17.29 6.56 -4.93
N LEU A 136 16.13 6.39 -5.60
CA LEU A 136 15.37 5.15 -5.62
C LEU A 136 15.52 4.38 -6.94
N ILE A 137 15.49 3.06 -6.90
CA ILE A 137 15.41 2.22 -8.11
C ILE A 137 13.93 2.14 -8.51
N LYS A 138 13.56 2.86 -9.57
CA LYS A 138 12.19 3.07 -10.03
C LYS A 138 11.32 1.80 -10.11
N ASN A 139 11.89 0.70 -10.59
CA ASN A 139 11.16 -0.53 -10.87
C ASN A 139 11.35 -1.62 -9.79
N LYS A 140 12.13 -1.35 -8.74
CA LYS A 140 12.29 -2.25 -7.59
C LYS A 140 11.51 -1.71 -6.40
N VAL A 141 10.22 -2.00 -6.36
CA VAL A 141 9.30 -1.53 -5.32
C VAL A 141 8.40 -2.64 -4.82
N ALA A 142 8.26 -2.73 -3.50
CA ALA A 142 7.29 -3.59 -2.83
C ALA A 142 6.15 -2.74 -2.21
N LEU A 143 4.93 -3.24 -2.29
CA LEU A 143 3.81 -2.71 -1.52
C LEU A 143 3.62 -3.55 -0.26
N MET A 144 3.47 -2.88 0.87
CA MET A 144 3.21 -3.51 2.15
C MET A 144 2.03 -2.81 2.83
N GLY A 145 1.11 -3.58 3.42
CA GLY A 145 0.00 -2.96 4.12
C GLY A 145 -0.64 -3.86 5.17
N ALA A 146 -1.52 -3.25 5.98
CA ALA A 146 -2.32 -3.94 6.97
C ALA A 146 -3.81 -3.66 6.75
N SER A 147 -4.67 -4.69 6.83
CA SER A 147 -6.13 -4.54 6.69
C SER A 147 -6.50 -3.79 5.39
N ALA A 148 -7.21 -2.66 5.47
CA ALA A 148 -7.52 -1.82 4.31
C ALA A 148 -6.28 -1.50 3.45
N GLY A 149 -5.12 -1.20 4.08
CA GLY A 149 -3.87 -0.95 3.37
C GLY A 149 -3.30 -2.19 2.67
N ALA A 150 -3.48 -3.37 3.25
CA ALA A 150 -3.10 -4.62 2.60
C ALA A 150 -3.98 -4.89 1.37
N THR A 151 -5.28 -4.64 1.49
CA THR A 151 -6.23 -4.76 0.38
C THR A 151 -5.94 -3.73 -0.72
N SER A 152 -5.57 -2.49 -0.36
CA SER A 152 -5.10 -1.48 -1.32
C SER A 152 -3.83 -1.91 -2.05
N SER A 153 -2.89 -2.55 -1.34
CA SER A 153 -1.66 -3.09 -1.94
C SER A 153 -1.97 -4.17 -2.98
N LEU A 154 -2.91 -5.07 -2.67
CA LEU A 154 -3.39 -6.09 -3.61
C LEU A 154 -4.12 -5.44 -4.80
N TRP A 155 -4.99 -4.46 -4.54
CA TRP A 155 -5.71 -3.75 -5.59
C TRP A 155 -4.77 -3.05 -6.58
N ILE A 156 -3.65 -2.49 -6.10
CA ILE A 156 -2.67 -1.85 -6.99
C ILE A 156 -1.88 -2.89 -7.78
N GLY A 157 -1.41 -3.95 -7.12
CA GLY A 157 -0.40 -4.83 -7.69
C GLY A 157 -0.95 -6.04 -8.46
N LEU A 158 -2.22 -6.44 -8.24
CA LEU A 158 -2.89 -7.55 -8.91
C LEU A 158 -3.84 -7.06 -10.02
N GLN A 159 -3.44 -6.02 -10.73
CA GLN A 159 -4.15 -5.49 -11.89
C GLN A 159 -3.15 -5.16 -12.99
N ASP A 160 -3.67 -4.97 -14.19
CA ASP A 160 -2.91 -4.37 -15.29
C ASP A 160 -2.31 -3.03 -14.88
N ASP A 161 -1.30 -2.60 -15.64
CA ASP A 161 -0.68 -1.31 -15.41
C ASP A 161 -1.70 -0.17 -15.56
N MET A 162 -2.02 0.48 -14.44
CA MET A 162 -2.99 1.58 -14.39
C MET A 162 -2.36 2.94 -14.73
N SER A 163 -1.22 2.98 -15.47
CA SER A 163 -0.62 4.23 -15.92
C SER A 163 -1.49 4.91 -17.00
N ASP A 164 -1.76 6.20 -16.82
CA ASP A 164 -2.40 7.02 -17.86
C ASP A 164 -1.35 7.78 -18.68
N LYS A 165 -0.89 7.18 -19.76
CA LYS A 165 0.14 7.77 -20.64
C LYS A 165 -0.27 9.10 -21.28
N LYS A 166 -1.58 9.42 -21.32
CA LYS A 166 -2.12 10.66 -21.91
C LYS A 166 -2.42 11.73 -20.86
N SER A 167 -2.27 11.41 -19.57
CA SER A 167 -2.54 12.36 -18.48
C SER A 167 -1.71 13.64 -18.62
N LYS A 168 -2.31 14.79 -18.33
CA LYS A 168 -1.61 16.05 -18.18
C LYS A 168 -0.71 16.07 -16.94
N ASP A 169 -1.05 15.29 -15.92
CA ASP A 169 -0.23 15.10 -14.73
C ASP A 169 0.85 14.03 -15.00
N PRO A 170 2.14 14.40 -15.03
CA PRO A 170 3.21 13.47 -15.34
C PRO A 170 3.36 12.33 -14.32
N VAL A 171 2.90 12.53 -13.08
CA VAL A 171 2.88 11.49 -12.05
C VAL A 171 2.00 10.33 -12.47
N LEU A 172 0.82 10.59 -13.03
CA LEU A 172 -0.11 9.55 -13.45
C LEU A 172 0.36 8.73 -14.66
N ARG A 173 1.39 9.19 -15.36
CA ARG A 173 2.02 8.45 -16.48
C ARG A 173 2.94 7.33 -16.01
N GLU A 174 3.30 7.31 -14.72
CA GLU A 174 4.18 6.30 -14.15
C GLU A 174 3.46 4.96 -14.01
N SER A 175 4.20 3.88 -14.23
CA SER A 175 3.70 2.51 -14.11
C SER A 175 3.30 2.17 -12.66
N THR A 176 2.23 1.41 -12.50
CA THR A 176 1.78 0.88 -11.22
C THR A 176 2.31 -0.52 -10.90
N LYS A 177 3.05 -1.16 -11.81
CA LYS A 177 3.64 -2.49 -11.57
C LYS A 177 4.65 -2.44 -10.42
N VAL A 178 4.68 -3.51 -9.63
CA VAL A 178 5.50 -3.66 -8.43
C VAL A 178 6.22 -5.02 -8.44
N SER A 179 7.27 -5.16 -7.63
CA SER A 179 8.08 -6.38 -7.56
C SER A 179 7.46 -7.46 -6.67
N CYS A 180 6.78 -7.07 -5.59
CA CYS A 180 6.05 -7.99 -4.72
C CYS A 180 5.05 -7.23 -3.83
N ILE A 181 4.14 -8.00 -3.22
CA ILE A 181 3.11 -7.46 -2.33
C ILE A 181 3.14 -8.22 -1.00
N VAL A 182 3.05 -7.47 0.10
CA VAL A 182 2.97 -8.02 1.46
C VAL A 182 1.70 -7.52 2.15
N GLY A 183 0.81 -8.43 2.50
CA GLY A 183 -0.48 -8.11 3.13
C GLY A 183 -0.66 -8.76 4.49
N MET A 184 -1.06 -7.97 5.48
CA MET A 184 -1.46 -8.44 6.81
C MET A 184 -2.97 -8.29 6.96
N ALA A 185 -3.69 -9.40 7.09
CA ALA A 185 -5.16 -9.45 7.20
C ALA A 185 -5.90 -8.74 6.04
N ALA A 186 -5.48 -9.02 4.81
CA ALA A 186 -6.08 -8.47 3.59
C ALA A 186 -7.40 -9.16 3.24
N ALA A 187 -8.34 -8.42 2.65
CA ALA A 187 -9.45 -9.00 1.91
C ALA A 187 -8.99 -9.42 0.51
N HIS A 188 -9.52 -10.51 -0.01
CA HIS A 188 -9.17 -11.04 -1.35
C HIS A 188 -9.80 -10.26 -2.50
N SER A 189 -10.77 -9.43 -2.21
CA SER A 189 -11.47 -8.55 -3.15
C SER A 189 -12.16 -7.41 -2.40
N LEU A 190 -12.54 -6.35 -3.10
CA LEU A 190 -13.44 -5.30 -2.59
C LEU A 190 -14.87 -5.46 -3.12
N ASN A 191 -15.12 -6.49 -3.92
CA ASN A 191 -16.46 -6.88 -4.36
C ASN A 191 -17.18 -7.67 -3.25
N LEU A 192 -18.24 -7.09 -2.68
CA LEU A 192 -18.99 -7.69 -1.57
C LEU A 192 -19.72 -8.99 -1.96
N ASN A 193 -20.02 -9.25 -3.25
CA ASN A 193 -20.55 -10.54 -3.67
C ASN A 193 -19.57 -11.67 -3.35
N ARG A 194 -18.28 -11.45 -3.61
CA ARG A 194 -17.25 -12.43 -3.27
C ARG A 194 -17.11 -12.66 -1.76
N TRP A 195 -17.41 -11.65 -0.97
CA TRP A 195 -17.41 -11.80 0.49
C TRP A 195 -18.58 -12.65 0.97
N LYS A 196 -19.78 -12.44 0.39
CA LYS A 196 -20.96 -13.30 0.69
C LYS A 196 -20.67 -14.75 0.37
N GLU A 197 -20.18 -15.01 -0.83
CA GLU A 197 -19.82 -16.36 -1.30
C GLU A 197 -18.78 -17.01 -0.38
N MET A 198 -17.67 -16.32 -0.11
CA MET A 198 -16.59 -16.81 0.75
C MET A 198 -17.08 -17.18 2.16
N ALA A 199 -17.93 -16.36 2.76
CA ALA A 199 -18.42 -16.57 4.12
C ALA A 199 -19.71 -17.41 4.18
N ASN A 200 -20.25 -17.81 3.04
CA ASN A 200 -21.53 -18.52 2.90
C ASN A 200 -22.66 -17.81 3.67
N VAL A 201 -22.89 -16.54 3.35
CA VAL A 201 -23.97 -15.71 3.95
C VAL A 201 -24.78 -15.05 2.84
N ASP A 202 -26.07 -14.79 3.15
CA ASP A 202 -26.95 -14.05 2.26
C ASP A 202 -26.75 -12.55 2.36
N GLU A 203 -27.47 -11.81 1.52
CA GLU A 203 -27.40 -10.36 1.46
C GLU A 203 -28.01 -9.69 2.70
N ASP A 204 -29.08 -10.26 3.27
CA ASP A 204 -29.71 -9.72 4.46
C ASP A 204 -28.78 -9.81 5.66
N TYR A 205 -28.01 -10.90 5.78
CA TYR A 205 -27.00 -11.02 6.82
C TYR A 205 -25.89 -9.99 6.65
N LEU A 206 -25.38 -9.84 5.41
CA LEU A 206 -24.36 -8.83 5.11
C LEU A 206 -24.89 -7.43 5.44
N LYS A 207 -26.10 -7.09 5.00
CA LYS A 207 -26.78 -5.82 5.30
C LYS A 207 -26.87 -5.58 6.80
N SER A 208 -27.28 -6.58 7.58
CA SER A 208 -27.40 -6.45 9.04
C SER A 208 -26.06 -6.13 9.73
N ILE A 209 -24.95 -6.63 9.21
CA ILE A 209 -23.59 -6.32 9.70
C ILE A 209 -23.22 -4.87 9.38
N PHE A 210 -23.52 -4.41 8.16
CA PHE A 210 -23.24 -3.02 7.76
C PHE A 210 -24.11 -2.02 8.51
N GLU A 211 -25.38 -2.33 8.75
CA GLU A 211 -26.29 -1.46 9.52
C GLU A 211 -25.79 -1.20 10.94
N LYS A 212 -25.24 -2.23 11.60
CA LYS A 212 -24.64 -2.08 12.93
C LYS A 212 -23.41 -1.17 12.94
N TYR A 213 -22.74 -1.02 11.80
CA TYR A 213 -21.51 -0.25 11.69
C TYR A 213 -21.74 1.17 11.14
N LEU A 214 -22.59 1.31 10.13
CA LEU A 214 -22.81 2.56 9.39
C LEU A 214 -24.13 3.25 9.77
N GLY A 215 -25.06 2.53 10.37
CA GLY A 215 -26.45 2.96 10.46
C GLY A 215 -27.26 2.65 9.19
N LYS A 216 -28.59 2.62 9.31
CA LYS A 216 -29.48 2.13 8.24
C LYS A 216 -29.36 2.93 6.93
N MET A 217 -29.38 4.25 7.02
CA MET A 217 -29.38 5.14 5.84
C MET A 217 -28.06 5.04 5.05
N ASP A 218 -26.94 5.03 5.74
CA ASP A 218 -25.62 4.89 5.08
C ASP A 218 -25.42 3.49 4.51
N THR A 219 -25.98 2.47 5.17
CA THR A 219 -25.94 1.08 4.66
C THR A 219 -26.66 0.96 3.33
N GLU A 220 -27.82 1.54 3.14
CA GLU A 220 -28.56 1.49 1.87
C GLU A 220 -27.74 2.10 0.71
N LYS A 221 -27.10 3.24 0.94
CA LYS A 221 -26.21 3.86 -0.05
C LYS A 221 -25.01 2.96 -0.37
N TRP A 222 -24.39 2.41 0.69
CA TRP A 222 -23.24 1.52 0.55
C TRP A 222 -23.58 0.25 -0.19
N MET A 223 -24.69 -0.41 0.14
CA MET A 223 -25.14 -1.63 -0.54
C MET A 223 -25.43 -1.35 -2.00
N LYS A 224 -26.20 -0.30 -2.31
CA LYS A 224 -26.51 0.09 -3.69
C LYS A 224 -25.23 0.28 -4.52
N ARG A 225 -24.25 1.01 -4.01
CA ARG A 225 -22.98 1.29 -4.72
C ARG A 225 -22.12 0.05 -4.80
N SER A 226 -22.03 -0.74 -3.73
CA SER A 226 -21.16 -1.93 -3.70
C SER A 226 -21.63 -3.05 -4.63
N PHE A 227 -22.88 -3.00 -5.11
CA PHE A 227 -23.42 -3.91 -6.11
C PHE A 227 -23.57 -3.27 -7.50
N ASP A 228 -23.16 -2.03 -7.67
CA ASP A 228 -23.08 -1.36 -8.96
C ASP A 228 -22.00 -1.99 -9.83
N LYS A 229 -22.33 -2.34 -11.08
CA LYS A 229 -21.43 -3.08 -11.98
C LYS A 229 -20.17 -2.28 -12.34
N ASP A 230 -20.31 -0.98 -12.54
CA ASP A 230 -19.18 -0.12 -12.93
C ASP A 230 -18.22 0.00 -11.73
N TYR A 231 -18.74 0.22 -10.53
CA TYR A 231 -17.92 0.23 -9.31
C TYR A 231 -17.21 -1.11 -9.07
N ILE A 232 -17.92 -2.23 -9.21
CA ILE A 232 -17.34 -3.57 -9.07
C ILE A 232 -16.19 -3.75 -10.07
N SER A 233 -16.36 -3.33 -11.31
CA SER A 233 -15.32 -3.47 -12.35
C SER A 233 -14.03 -2.73 -12.00
N GLU A 234 -14.11 -1.63 -11.23
CA GLU A 234 -12.96 -0.85 -10.79
C GLU A 234 -12.27 -1.44 -9.55
N VAL A 235 -13.05 -2.06 -8.63
CA VAL A 235 -12.52 -2.48 -7.32
C VAL A 235 -12.25 -3.99 -7.21
N ASP A 236 -12.79 -4.82 -8.11
CA ASP A 236 -12.63 -6.28 -8.08
C ASP A 236 -11.32 -6.73 -8.76
N PHE A 237 -10.21 -6.50 -8.08
CA PHE A 237 -8.89 -6.93 -8.55
C PHE A 237 -8.73 -8.45 -8.64
N PHE A 238 -9.51 -9.22 -7.88
CA PHE A 238 -9.45 -10.68 -7.89
C PHE A 238 -9.77 -11.28 -9.26
N GLU A 239 -10.72 -10.69 -9.98
CA GLU A 239 -11.07 -11.11 -11.34
C GLU A 239 -9.93 -10.85 -12.34
N LYS A 240 -9.16 -9.79 -12.09
CA LYS A 240 -8.07 -9.32 -12.97
C LYS A 240 -6.75 -10.05 -12.75
N MET A 241 -6.66 -10.91 -11.73
CA MET A 241 -5.44 -11.67 -11.42
C MET A 241 -5.04 -12.58 -12.57
N ASP A 242 -3.77 -12.51 -12.97
CA ASP A 242 -3.17 -13.37 -14.01
C ASP A 242 -1.79 -13.92 -13.61
N SER A 243 -1.19 -14.74 -14.47
CA SER A 243 0.11 -15.40 -14.21
C SER A 243 1.32 -14.45 -14.22
N ASN A 244 1.16 -13.20 -14.63
CA ASN A 244 2.21 -12.18 -14.65
C ASN A 244 2.22 -11.31 -13.40
N ASP A 245 1.27 -11.56 -12.49
CA ASP A 245 1.18 -10.82 -11.24
C ASP A 245 2.40 -11.06 -10.33
N PRO A 246 2.79 -10.06 -9.55
CA PRO A 246 3.94 -10.16 -8.68
C PRO A 246 3.74 -11.18 -7.56
N PRO A 247 4.83 -11.73 -7.00
CA PRO A 247 4.79 -12.57 -5.81
C PRO A 247 4.03 -11.93 -4.65
N ILE A 248 3.24 -12.73 -3.91
CA ILE A 248 2.45 -12.25 -2.77
C ILE A 248 2.84 -12.96 -1.47
N PHE A 249 2.90 -12.19 -0.38
CA PHE A 249 3.07 -12.67 0.98
C PHE A 249 1.87 -12.23 1.82
N ILE A 250 1.06 -13.16 2.32
CA ILE A 250 -0.15 -12.85 3.10
C ILE A 250 -0.11 -13.54 4.45
N ILE A 251 -0.34 -12.77 5.52
CA ILE A 251 -0.55 -13.30 6.86
C ILE A 251 -1.95 -12.93 7.36
N ASN A 252 -2.64 -13.94 7.96
CA ASN A 252 -3.89 -13.71 8.64
C ASN A 252 -3.99 -14.61 9.88
N PHE A 253 -4.03 -14.00 11.07
CA PHE A 253 -4.17 -14.70 12.35
C PHE A 253 -5.62 -14.82 12.83
N GLY A 254 -6.61 -14.48 12.01
CA GLY A 254 -8.02 -14.60 12.33
C GLY A 254 -8.44 -16.05 12.58
N GLY A 255 -9.45 -16.24 13.44
CA GLY A 255 -10.09 -17.53 13.65
C GLY A 255 -11.17 -17.81 12.60
N ASN A 256 -11.39 -19.08 12.28
CA ASN A 256 -12.47 -19.50 11.38
C ASN A 256 -13.83 -19.44 12.08
N ARG A 257 -14.51 -18.34 11.97
CA ARG A 257 -15.85 -18.12 12.55
C ARG A 257 -16.73 -17.31 11.62
N LYS A 258 -18.05 -17.47 11.75
CA LYS A 258 -19.01 -16.61 11.04
C LYS A 258 -18.78 -15.16 11.46
N PRO A 259 -18.60 -14.22 10.52
CA PRO A 259 -18.35 -12.81 10.84
C PRO A 259 -19.51 -12.20 11.61
N LYS A 260 -19.25 -11.51 12.72
CA LYS A 260 -20.27 -10.84 13.53
C LYS A 260 -20.35 -9.33 13.33
N ASN A 261 -19.34 -8.76 12.71
CA ASN A 261 -19.22 -7.33 12.40
C ASN A 261 -18.33 -7.16 11.16
N ILE A 262 -18.23 -5.90 10.68
CA ILE A 262 -17.46 -5.61 9.44
C ILE A 262 -15.97 -5.91 9.58
N ALA A 263 -15.38 -5.74 10.76
CA ALA A 263 -13.98 -6.05 10.99
C ALA A 263 -13.74 -7.57 10.96
N ASP A 264 -14.61 -8.37 11.57
CA ASP A 264 -14.57 -9.83 11.47
C ASP A 264 -14.71 -10.30 10.01
N PHE A 265 -15.54 -9.61 9.23
CA PHE A 265 -15.72 -9.92 7.82
C PHE A 265 -14.44 -9.63 7.03
N HIS A 266 -13.92 -8.42 7.15
CA HIS A 266 -12.71 -8.00 6.44
C HIS A 266 -11.47 -8.86 6.84
N HIS A 267 -11.35 -9.22 8.10
CA HIS A 267 -10.21 -9.99 8.63
C HIS A 267 -10.45 -11.50 8.68
N ASN A 268 -11.51 -12.00 8.03
CA ASN A 268 -11.78 -13.42 8.01
C ASN A 268 -10.62 -14.17 7.31
N PRO A 269 -10.05 -15.23 7.92
CA PRO A 269 -8.92 -15.94 7.32
C PRO A 269 -9.27 -16.66 6.02
N LEU A 270 -10.55 -16.85 5.71
CA LEU A 270 -10.99 -17.40 4.44
C LEU A 270 -10.58 -16.53 3.24
N HIS A 271 -10.38 -15.22 3.42
CA HIS A 271 -9.78 -14.36 2.39
C HIS A 271 -8.39 -14.85 1.97
N ALA A 272 -7.56 -15.24 2.93
CA ALA A 272 -6.24 -15.79 2.64
C ALA A 272 -6.33 -17.14 1.91
N LYS A 273 -7.31 -17.99 2.26
CA LYS A 273 -7.57 -19.26 1.56
C LYS A 273 -7.94 -19.03 0.08
N VAL A 274 -8.87 -18.11 -0.17
CA VAL A 274 -9.33 -17.80 -1.54
C VAL A 274 -8.19 -17.21 -2.38
N LEU A 275 -7.41 -16.28 -1.82
CA LEU A 275 -6.21 -15.75 -2.48
C LEU A 275 -5.19 -16.85 -2.80
N LYS A 276 -4.94 -17.77 -1.85
CA LYS A 276 -4.02 -18.89 -2.09
C LYS A 276 -4.47 -19.76 -3.24
N GLN A 277 -5.73 -20.17 -3.24
CA GLN A 277 -6.30 -21.02 -4.30
C GLN A 277 -6.16 -20.35 -5.69
N ARG A 278 -6.44 -19.05 -5.78
CA ARG A 278 -6.31 -18.30 -7.03
C ARG A 278 -4.85 -18.15 -7.45
N ALA A 279 -3.96 -17.77 -6.53
CA ALA A 279 -2.53 -17.64 -6.81
C ALA A 279 -1.92 -18.97 -7.28
N ASP A 280 -2.26 -20.09 -6.60
CA ASP A 280 -1.80 -21.42 -6.98
C ASP A 280 -2.31 -21.82 -8.40
N SER A 281 -3.58 -21.55 -8.71
CA SER A 281 -4.15 -21.83 -10.03
C SER A 281 -3.51 -21.07 -11.17
N LEU A 282 -3.04 -19.84 -10.87
CA LEU A 282 -2.34 -18.95 -11.80
C LEU A 282 -0.81 -19.12 -11.78
N LYS A 283 -0.30 -20.00 -10.90
CA LYS A 283 1.14 -20.21 -10.68
C LYS A 283 1.89 -18.95 -10.22
N ILE A 284 1.19 -18.04 -9.53
CA ILE A 284 1.80 -16.87 -8.89
C ILE A 284 2.58 -17.35 -7.66
N LYS A 285 3.87 -16.97 -7.53
CA LYS A 285 4.66 -17.24 -6.33
C LYS A 285 3.97 -16.66 -5.11
N ASN A 286 3.67 -17.50 -4.11
CA ASN A 286 2.96 -17.03 -2.92
C ASN A 286 3.45 -17.70 -1.64
N VAL A 287 3.48 -16.90 -0.56
CA VAL A 287 3.66 -17.35 0.82
C VAL A 287 2.43 -16.92 1.60
N ILE A 288 1.58 -17.85 1.95
CA ILE A 288 0.33 -17.53 2.66
C ILE A 288 0.26 -18.31 3.96
N TYR A 289 0.13 -17.55 5.07
CA TYR A 289 0.07 -18.06 6.42
C TYR A 289 -1.24 -17.66 7.10
N ALA A 290 -2.12 -18.63 7.33
CA ALA A 290 -3.41 -18.45 8.00
C ALA A 290 -3.69 -19.66 8.92
N PRO A 291 -2.99 -19.74 10.09
CA PRO A 291 -3.01 -20.92 10.95
C PRO A 291 -4.40 -21.20 11.52
N GLY A 292 -5.25 -20.20 11.70
CA GLY A 292 -6.64 -20.37 12.18
C GLY A 292 -7.53 -21.21 11.27
N ILE A 293 -7.08 -21.51 10.04
CA ILE A 293 -7.74 -22.38 9.07
C ILE A 293 -6.81 -23.47 8.52
N GLY A 294 -5.69 -23.72 9.22
CA GLY A 294 -4.75 -24.80 8.88
C GLY A 294 -3.83 -24.50 7.68
N ILE A 295 -3.78 -23.25 7.18
CA ILE A 295 -2.82 -22.88 6.15
C ILE A 295 -1.52 -22.42 6.84
N VAL A 296 -0.48 -23.26 6.73
CA VAL A 296 0.84 -23.03 7.31
C VAL A 296 1.85 -23.09 6.18
N ASP A 297 2.63 -22.01 6.05
CA ASP A 297 3.77 -22.02 5.16
C ASP A 297 4.95 -22.78 5.80
N LYS A 298 5.57 -23.67 5.02
CA LYS A 298 6.68 -24.51 5.48
C LYS A 298 8.06 -23.85 5.26
N SER A 299 8.14 -22.77 4.51
CA SER A 299 9.40 -22.08 4.23
C SER A 299 9.98 -21.36 5.45
N ASN A 300 9.14 -21.09 6.47
CA ASN A 300 9.47 -20.21 7.60
C ASN A 300 9.98 -18.82 7.17
N GLN A 301 9.69 -18.40 5.95
CA GLN A 301 10.13 -17.13 5.41
C GLN A 301 9.45 -15.98 6.15
N GLY A 302 10.24 -15.05 6.68
CA GLY A 302 9.73 -13.84 7.29
C GLY A 302 9.29 -12.81 6.24
N LEU A 303 8.37 -11.92 6.62
CA LEU A 303 7.87 -10.83 5.78
C LEU A 303 8.99 -9.98 5.16
N VAL A 304 10.00 -9.61 5.98
CA VAL A 304 11.12 -8.78 5.50
C VAL A 304 12.02 -9.60 4.58
N ASP A 305 12.24 -10.88 4.89
CA ASP A 305 13.08 -11.77 4.08
C ASP A 305 12.46 -11.98 2.67
N PHE A 306 11.12 -12.10 2.62
CA PHE A 306 10.39 -12.14 1.36
C PHE A 306 10.56 -10.86 0.54
N ILE A 307 10.49 -9.68 1.17
CA ILE A 307 10.71 -8.40 0.49
C ILE A 307 12.14 -8.32 -0.04
N VAL A 308 13.14 -8.65 0.79
CA VAL A 308 14.56 -8.62 0.41
C VAL A 308 14.83 -9.54 -0.79
N GLU A 309 14.30 -10.76 -0.78
CA GLU A 309 14.45 -11.72 -1.88
C GLU A 309 13.86 -11.19 -3.21
N ASN A 310 12.72 -10.50 -3.18
CA ASN A 310 12.04 -10.04 -4.38
C ASN A 310 12.43 -8.62 -4.84
N LEU A 311 13.26 -7.91 -4.06
CA LEU A 311 13.80 -6.59 -4.43
C LEU A 311 15.29 -6.64 -4.84
N ASN A 312 16.02 -7.67 -4.48
CA ASN A 312 17.39 -7.89 -4.91
C ASN A 312 17.42 -8.63 -6.24
#